data_7b21f7656cd98f0f96e5a37f272c9038
#
_entry.id   7b21f7656cd98f0f96e5a37f272c9038
#
_cell.length_a   1.000
_cell.length_b   1.000
_cell.length_c   1.000
_cell.angle_alpha   90.00
_cell.angle_beta   90.00
_cell.angle_gamma   90.00
#
_symmetry.space_group_name_H-M   'P 1'
#
loop_
_entity.id
_entity.type
_entity.pdbx_description
1 polymer ?
#
loop_
_entity_poly.entity_id
_entity_poly.type
_entity_poly.pdbx_seq_one_letter_code
_entity_poly.pdbx_strand_id
1 'polypeptide(L)'
;MLLEQGRTALVQPYLPRVEEEGERALIFFAGTFSHAIRKQALLTGAELRTAPAALAAVPAPGEPLFARVDLVSGGAGEPVLMELELIEPDLFLGLAPHAADRLASAVAAAGREATAR
;
A
#
# COMPACT_ATOMS: atom_id res chain seq x y z
N MET A 1 -27.57 -11.62 -11.93
CA MET A 1 -26.68 -10.55 -11.40
C MET A 1 -26.34 -10.82 -9.94
N LEU A 2 -25.23 -10.29 -9.39
CA LEU A 2 -24.76 -10.61 -8.02
C LEU A 2 -25.81 -10.31 -6.94
N LEU A 3 -26.51 -9.18 -7.06
CA LEU A 3 -27.55 -8.77 -6.09
C LEU A 3 -28.77 -9.67 -6.10
N GLU A 4 -29.17 -10.21 -7.25
CA GLU A 4 -30.28 -11.17 -7.37
C GLU A 4 -29.97 -12.50 -6.70
N GLN A 5 -28.70 -12.82 -6.53
CA GLN A 5 -28.19 -14.01 -5.83
C GLN A 5 -28.02 -13.77 -4.33
N GLY A 6 -28.44 -12.63 -3.77
CA GLY A 6 -28.26 -12.27 -2.38
C GLY A 6 -26.79 -12.02 -1.98
N ARG A 7 -25.89 -11.78 -2.95
CA ARG A 7 -24.47 -11.49 -2.71
C ARG A 7 -24.25 -10.00 -2.48
N THR A 8 -23.41 -9.66 -1.53
CA THR A 8 -22.97 -8.29 -1.32
C THR A 8 -22.03 -7.84 -2.45
N ALA A 9 -22.28 -6.67 -3.01
CA ALA A 9 -21.43 -6.03 -4.00
C ALA A 9 -20.79 -4.78 -3.41
N LEU A 10 -19.48 -4.64 -3.58
CA LEU A 10 -18.75 -3.41 -3.31
C LEU A 10 -18.86 -2.51 -4.56
N VAL A 11 -19.32 -1.29 -4.38
CA VAL A 11 -19.47 -0.31 -5.47
C VAL A 11 -18.72 0.96 -5.08
N GLN A 12 -17.90 1.46 -6.00
CA GLN A 12 -17.14 2.70 -5.82
C GLN A 12 -17.21 3.55 -7.09
N PRO A 13 -17.01 4.87 -7.00
CA PRO A 13 -16.91 5.74 -8.17
C PRO A 13 -15.75 5.33 -9.08
N TYR A 14 -15.98 5.38 -10.38
CA TYR A 14 -14.90 5.22 -11.34
C TYR A 14 -14.04 6.49 -11.39
N LEU A 15 -12.73 6.33 -11.32
CA LEU A 15 -11.76 7.43 -11.37
C LEU A 15 -11.00 7.39 -12.71
N PRO A 16 -11.41 8.17 -13.73
CA PRO A 16 -10.93 8.02 -15.10
C PRO A 16 -9.42 8.31 -15.25
N ARG A 17 -8.83 9.08 -14.35
CA ARG A 17 -7.38 9.37 -14.37
C ARG A 17 -6.51 8.13 -14.20
N VAL A 18 -7.05 7.02 -13.70
CA VAL A 18 -6.31 5.76 -13.58
C VAL A 18 -5.87 5.22 -14.95
N GLU A 19 -6.59 5.49 -16.02
CA GLU A 19 -6.24 5.06 -17.37
C GLU A 19 -4.97 5.76 -17.90
N GLU A 20 -4.81 7.04 -17.57
CA GLU A 20 -3.69 7.86 -18.03
C GLU A 20 -2.51 7.81 -17.06
N GLU A 21 -2.78 7.94 -15.76
CA GLU A 21 -1.77 8.09 -14.71
C GLU A 21 -1.39 6.76 -14.05
N GLY A 22 -2.27 5.74 -14.13
CA GLY A 22 -2.09 4.46 -13.48
C GLY A 22 -2.18 4.53 -11.96
N GLU A 23 -1.94 3.39 -11.34
CA GLU A 23 -1.84 3.24 -9.89
C GLU A 23 -0.41 3.47 -9.41
N ARG A 24 -0.26 3.87 -8.16
CA ARG A 24 1.01 4.00 -7.45
C ARG A 24 0.98 3.09 -6.25
N ALA A 25 1.80 2.04 -6.27
CA ALA A 25 1.97 1.12 -5.15
C ALA A 25 3.10 1.63 -4.25
N LEU A 26 2.79 1.95 -2.99
CA LEU A 26 3.76 2.36 -1.98
C LEU A 26 3.95 1.23 -0.97
N ILE A 27 5.18 0.76 -0.83
CA ILE A 27 5.54 -0.39 -0.01
C ILE A 27 6.16 0.08 1.31
N PHE A 28 5.67 -0.51 2.41
CA PHE A 28 6.12 -0.25 3.77
C PHE A 28 6.63 -1.53 4.42
N PHE A 29 7.70 -1.43 5.22
CA PHE A 29 8.17 -2.51 6.10
C PHE A 29 8.21 -1.99 7.52
N ALA A 30 7.55 -2.68 8.45
CA ALA A 30 7.39 -2.27 9.84
C ALA A 30 7.05 -0.77 9.95
N GLY A 31 5.99 -0.34 9.25
CA GLY A 31 5.51 1.05 9.20
C GLY A 31 6.39 2.07 8.48
N THR A 32 7.59 1.69 8.08
CA THR A 32 8.54 2.60 7.40
C THR A 32 8.40 2.46 5.89
N PHE A 33 8.25 3.61 5.19
CA PHE A 33 8.27 3.64 3.73
C PHE A 33 9.56 3.06 3.17
N SER A 34 9.45 2.10 2.26
CA SER A 34 10.58 1.45 1.61
C SER A 34 10.80 1.97 0.18
N HIS A 35 9.81 1.81 -0.66
CA HIS A 35 9.86 2.17 -2.08
C HIS A 35 8.46 2.26 -2.67
N ALA A 36 8.38 2.75 -3.89
CA ALA A 36 7.14 2.76 -4.64
C ALA A 36 7.35 2.34 -6.09
N ILE A 37 6.30 1.78 -6.66
CA ILE A 37 6.22 1.43 -8.07
C ILE A 37 5.22 2.36 -8.74
N ARG A 38 5.65 2.98 -9.82
CA ARG A 38 4.83 3.84 -10.67
C ARG A 38 5.25 3.74 -12.13
N LYS A 39 4.28 3.81 -13.02
CA LYS A 39 4.56 3.68 -14.45
C LYS A 39 5.28 4.88 -15.08
N GLN A 40 5.18 6.12 -14.59
CA GLN A 40 5.67 7.29 -15.35
C GLN A 40 6.14 8.54 -14.59
N ALA A 41 6.11 8.65 -13.26
CA ALA A 41 6.56 9.87 -12.59
C ALA A 41 7.00 9.68 -11.12
N LEU A 42 7.69 10.69 -10.57
CA LEU A 42 8.06 10.73 -9.16
C LEU A 42 6.82 10.84 -8.26
N LEU A 43 6.89 10.27 -7.06
CA LEU A 43 5.86 10.45 -6.05
C LEU A 43 5.75 11.92 -5.65
N THR A 44 4.53 12.36 -5.44
CA THR A 44 4.24 13.70 -4.92
C THR A 44 4.33 13.73 -3.39
N GLY A 45 4.55 14.91 -2.83
CA GLY A 45 4.49 15.08 -1.38
C GLY A 45 3.10 14.75 -0.79
N ALA A 46 2.03 14.87 -1.57
CA ALA A 46 0.69 14.48 -1.15
C ALA A 46 0.58 12.96 -1.00
N GLU A 47 1.08 12.19 -1.97
CA GLU A 47 1.09 10.71 -1.91
C GLU A 47 1.93 10.18 -0.74
N LEU A 48 3.09 10.82 -0.49
CA LEU A 48 3.95 10.47 0.65
C LEU A 48 3.33 10.80 2.02
N ARG A 49 2.30 11.63 2.08
CA ARG A 49 1.51 11.88 3.29
C ARG A 49 0.29 10.98 3.39
N THR A 50 -0.40 10.76 2.27
CA THR A 50 -1.65 9.98 2.24
C THR A 50 -1.42 8.51 2.56
N ALA A 51 -0.37 7.89 2.00
CA ALA A 51 -0.12 6.47 2.21
C ALA A 51 0.18 6.11 3.67
N PRO A 52 1.06 6.80 4.41
CA PRO A 52 1.25 6.53 5.83
C PRO A 52 -0.01 6.79 6.66
N ALA A 53 -0.81 7.82 6.31
CA ALA A 53 -2.07 8.09 7.00
C ALA A 53 -3.10 6.97 6.81
N ALA A 54 -3.19 6.41 5.60
CA ALA A 54 -4.04 5.26 5.32
C ALA A 54 -3.59 4.02 6.13
N LEU A 55 -2.29 3.77 6.20
CA LEU A 55 -1.73 2.67 6.99
C LEU A 55 -2.00 2.86 8.50
N ALA A 56 -1.84 4.06 9.03
CA ALA A 56 -2.11 4.38 10.43
C ALA A 56 -3.59 4.26 10.82
N ALA A 57 -4.50 4.34 9.85
CA ALA A 57 -5.94 4.17 10.09
C ALA A 57 -6.38 2.69 10.21
N VAL A 58 -5.48 1.73 9.97
CA VAL A 58 -5.80 0.31 10.09
C VAL A 58 -6.04 -0.06 11.55
N PRO A 59 -7.21 -0.64 11.89
CA PRO A 59 -7.50 -1.07 13.26
C PRO A 59 -6.80 -2.40 13.58
N ALA A 60 -5.48 -2.40 13.64
CA ALA A 60 -4.68 -3.60 13.91
C ALA A 60 -4.00 -3.51 15.28
N PRO A 61 -3.76 -4.64 15.96
CA PRO A 61 -3.11 -4.68 17.27
C PRO A 61 -1.58 -4.46 17.19
N GLY A 62 -1.11 -3.68 16.27
CA GLY A 62 0.30 -3.39 16.07
C GLY A 62 0.61 -3.05 14.62
N GLU A 63 1.85 -2.71 14.36
CA GLU A 63 2.32 -2.34 13.05
C GLU A 63 2.52 -3.59 12.18
N PRO A 64 1.94 -3.64 10.97
CA PRO A 64 2.14 -4.78 10.09
C PRO A 64 3.61 -4.87 9.65
N LEU A 65 4.11 -6.10 9.54
CA LEU A 65 5.48 -6.35 9.09
C LEU A 65 5.74 -5.80 7.68
N PHE A 66 4.74 -5.85 6.83
CA PHE A 66 4.73 -5.27 5.50
C PHE A 66 3.33 -4.77 5.15
N ALA A 67 3.27 -3.79 4.27
CA ALA A 67 2.03 -3.28 3.70
C ALA A 67 2.27 -2.75 2.29
N ARG A 68 1.26 -2.84 1.44
CA ARG A 68 1.18 -2.12 0.17
C ARG A 68 -0.03 -1.19 0.18
N VAL A 69 0.21 0.07 -0.13
CA VAL A 69 -0.83 1.11 -0.23
C VAL A 69 -0.90 1.55 -1.67
N ASP A 70 -2.00 1.26 -2.34
CA ASP A 70 -2.21 1.63 -3.72
C ASP A 70 -3.05 2.90 -3.81
N LEU A 71 -2.50 3.91 -4.47
CA LEU A 71 -3.10 5.22 -4.65
C LEU A 71 -3.41 5.48 -6.12
N VAL A 72 -4.49 6.18 -6.37
CA VAL A 72 -4.87 6.71 -7.68
C VAL A 72 -5.14 8.21 -7.57
N SER A 73 -5.18 8.90 -8.70
CA SER A 73 -5.55 10.33 -8.71
C SER A 73 -7.05 10.49 -8.73
N GLY A 74 -7.58 11.27 -7.80
CA GLY A 74 -8.96 11.73 -7.79
C GLY A 74 -9.25 12.79 -8.85
N GLY A 75 -10.47 13.31 -8.87
CA GLY A 75 -10.94 14.26 -9.88
C GLY A 75 -10.13 15.56 -9.93
N ALA A 76 -9.67 16.07 -8.78
CA ALA A 76 -8.83 17.25 -8.68
C ALA A 76 -7.32 16.95 -8.65
N GLY A 77 -6.94 15.68 -8.87
CA GLY A 77 -5.54 15.24 -8.83
C GLY A 77 -5.02 14.91 -7.43
N GLU A 78 -5.89 14.93 -6.42
CA GLU A 78 -5.59 14.48 -5.06
C GLU A 78 -5.35 12.97 -5.01
N PRO A 79 -4.44 12.47 -4.16
CA PRO A 79 -4.27 11.02 -3.98
C PRO A 79 -5.47 10.43 -3.24
N VAL A 80 -6.04 9.38 -3.82
CA VAL A 80 -7.15 8.60 -3.27
C VAL A 80 -6.69 7.18 -3.02
N LEU A 81 -7.00 6.62 -1.85
CA LEU A 81 -6.73 5.23 -1.54
C LEU A 81 -7.57 4.33 -2.43
N MET A 82 -6.91 3.49 -3.22
CA MET A 82 -7.54 2.48 -4.06
C MET A 82 -7.59 1.13 -3.36
N GLU A 83 -6.45 0.72 -2.79
CA GLU A 83 -6.30 -0.57 -2.14
C GLU A 83 -5.29 -0.49 -1.00
N LEU A 84 -5.51 -1.29 0.04
CA LEU A 84 -4.58 -1.51 1.14
C LEU A 84 -4.39 -3.01 1.34
N GLU A 85 -3.22 -3.51 1.00
CA GLU A 85 -2.89 -4.92 1.12
C GLU A 85 -1.93 -5.18 2.28
N LEU A 86 -2.39 -6.00 3.23
CA LEU A 86 -1.65 -6.40 4.43
C LEU A 86 -1.35 -7.90 4.46
N ILE A 87 -1.95 -8.67 3.54
CA ILE A 87 -1.82 -10.13 3.45
C ILE A 87 -1.49 -10.47 2.01
N GLU A 88 -0.32 -11.06 1.80
CA GLU A 88 0.17 -11.53 0.49
C GLU A 88 0.34 -10.47 -0.61
N PRO A 89 0.68 -9.18 -0.31
CA PRO A 89 0.93 -8.21 -1.37
C PRO A 89 2.14 -8.60 -2.22
N ASP A 90 2.10 -8.26 -3.50
CA ASP A 90 3.33 -8.18 -4.28
C ASP A 90 4.15 -6.98 -3.77
N LEU A 91 5.34 -7.27 -3.28
CA LEU A 91 6.24 -6.27 -2.68
C LEU A 91 7.25 -5.70 -3.68
N PHE A 92 7.25 -6.16 -4.93
CA PHE A 92 8.11 -5.68 -6.00
C PHE A 92 9.59 -5.58 -5.64
N LEU A 93 10.11 -6.53 -4.83
CA LEU A 93 11.46 -6.49 -4.26
C LEU A 93 12.56 -6.39 -5.33
N GLY A 94 12.33 -7.01 -6.49
CA GLY A 94 13.29 -6.99 -7.61
C GLY A 94 13.34 -5.66 -8.37
N LEU A 95 12.41 -4.75 -8.13
CA LEU A 95 12.31 -3.47 -8.83
C LEU A 95 12.90 -2.28 -8.06
N ALA A 96 13.30 -2.49 -6.80
CA ALA A 96 13.86 -1.42 -5.97
C ALA A 96 15.18 -1.85 -5.32
N PRO A 97 16.26 -1.07 -5.47
CA PRO A 97 17.52 -1.35 -4.83
C PRO A 97 17.37 -1.50 -3.30
N HIS A 98 18.02 -2.51 -2.73
CA HIS A 98 18.00 -2.80 -1.29
C HIS A 98 16.63 -3.05 -0.66
N ALA A 99 15.56 -3.27 -1.45
CA ALA A 99 14.24 -3.57 -0.91
C ALA A 99 14.22 -4.89 -0.13
N ALA A 100 14.87 -5.92 -0.68
CA ALA A 100 15.01 -7.22 -0.02
C ALA A 100 15.79 -7.12 1.30
N ASP A 101 16.86 -6.32 1.36
CA ASP A 101 17.65 -6.10 2.58
C ASP A 101 16.82 -5.39 3.65
N ARG A 102 16.01 -4.40 3.26
CA ARG A 102 15.10 -3.71 4.18
C ARG A 102 14.03 -4.65 4.75
N LEU A 103 13.44 -5.50 3.90
CA LEU A 103 12.48 -6.50 4.36
C LEU A 103 13.16 -7.50 5.31
N ALA A 104 14.32 -8.03 4.95
CA ALA A 104 15.07 -8.96 5.79
C ALA A 104 15.39 -8.34 7.16
N SER A 105 15.76 -7.07 7.19
CA SER A 105 16.02 -6.33 8.44
C SER A 105 14.76 -6.21 9.30
N ALA A 106 13.60 -5.90 8.70
CA ALA A 106 12.33 -5.82 9.42
C ALA A 106 11.91 -7.19 9.97
N VAL A 107 12.05 -8.26 9.19
CA VAL A 107 11.76 -9.64 9.64
C VAL A 107 12.66 -10.02 10.83
N ALA A 108 13.95 -9.74 10.74
CA ALA A 108 14.90 -10.05 11.81
C ALA A 108 14.61 -9.26 13.10
N ALA A 109 14.16 -8.00 12.98
CA ALA A 109 13.74 -7.20 14.13
C ALA A 109 12.50 -7.79 14.80
N ALA A 110 11.45 -8.09 14.02
CA ALA A 110 10.23 -8.70 14.52
C ALA A 110 10.46 -10.06 15.20
N GLY A 111 11.36 -10.89 14.64
CA GLY A 111 11.74 -12.17 15.24
C GLY A 111 12.40 -12.02 16.60
N ARG A 112 13.27 -11.02 16.77
CA ARG A 112 13.91 -10.74 18.09
C ARG A 112 12.88 -10.28 19.12
N GLU A 113 11.93 -9.44 18.76
CA GLU A 113 10.86 -8.98 19.66
C GLU A 113 9.95 -10.13 20.10
N ALA A 114 9.61 -11.04 19.18
CA ALA A 114 8.79 -12.21 19.46
C ALA A 114 9.49 -13.18 20.44
N THR A 115 10.81 -13.30 20.38
CA THR A 115 11.60 -14.20 21.24
C THR A 115 11.85 -13.59 22.64
N ALA A 116 11.72 -12.27 22.77
CA ALA A 116 11.94 -11.57 24.05
C ALA A 116 10.70 -11.50 24.97
N ARG A 117 9.55 -12.00 24.51
CA ARG A 117 8.27 -12.10 25.26
C ARG A 117 8.08 -13.49 25.87
#